data_c66b2b5578f8f421594f21b1afd1846a
#
_entry.id   c66b2b5578f8f421594f21b1afd1846a
#
_cell.length_a   1.000
_cell.length_b   1.000
_cell.length_c   1.000
_cell.angle_alpha   90.00
_cell.angle_beta   90.00
_cell.angle_gamma   90.00
#
_symmetry.space_group_name_H-M   'P 1'
#
loop_
_entity.id
_entity.type
_entity.pdbx_description
1 polymer ?
#
loop_
_entity_poly.entity_id
_entity_poly.type
_entity_poly.pdbx_seq_one_letter_code
_entity_poly.pdbx_strand_id
1 'polypeptide(L)'
;VGDLPTKMGLLDGVAIVANDWWTARNAATKLKITWDEGVSKDDSTTAFDAKAAELAKGAPMSNLSKVGDAAAALKSAAKTLEGSYVYPFLVHAPLEPMNCTAHAKEQLLALGVTKDKITIHMIRSGGGFGRRLDNDYAVEAAAISKQAGNIPIKLIWTREQDVQHDPYRPGGYHNFKAGLDKDNNLVALTNHFVTFGRPNA
;
A
#
# COMPACT_ATOMS: atom_id res chain seq x y z
N VAL A 1 -16.21 6.92 -14.41
CA VAL A 1 -15.23 7.96 -14.05
C VAL A 1 -14.03 7.85 -14.99
N GLY A 2 -14.26 7.92 -16.31
CA GLY A 2 -13.20 7.96 -17.29
C GLY A 2 -12.52 9.34 -17.27
N ASP A 3 -11.20 9.38 -17.44
CA ASP A 3 -10.34 10.54 -17.72
C ASP A 3 -9.79 11.37 -16.55
N LEU A 4 -9.84 10.91 -15.31
CA LEU A 4 -9.04 11.54 -14.26
C LEU A 4 -7.66 10.87 -14.21
N PRO A 5 -6.55 11.65 -14.13
CA PRO A 5 -5.22 11.04 -14.14
C PRO A 5 -5.03 10.18 -12.89
N THR A 6 -4.84 8.88 -13.10
CA THR A 6 -4.55 7.85 -12.08
C THR A 6 -3.29 8.13 -11.24
N LYS A 7 -2.54 9.18 -11.57
CA LYS A 7 -1.27 9.53 -10.94
C LYS A 7 -1.36 10.05 -9.50
N MET A 8 -2.56 10.23 -8.95
CA MET A 8 -2.76 10.79 -7.60
C MET A 8 -3.60 9.93 -6.66
N GLY A 9 -3.60 8.61 -6.84
CA GLY A 9 -4.32 7.71 -5.93
C GLY A 9 -5.84 7.63 -6.16
N LEU A 10 -6.36 8.22 -7.24
CA LEU A 10 -7.75 8.00 -7.63
C LEU A 10 -7.82 6.73 -8.46
N LEU A 11 -8.53 5.73 -7.94
CA LEU A 11 -8.82 4.49 -8.64
C LEU A 11 -10.16 4.58 -9.37
N ASP A 12 -10.34 3.75 -10.39
CA ASP A 12 -11.63 3.58 -11.04
C ASP A 12 -12.66 3.08 -10.02
N GLY A 13 -13.86 3.66 -10.06
CA GLY A 13 -14.87 3.36 -9.05
C GLY A 13 -16.25 3.80 -9.43
N VAL A 14 -17.23 3.35 -8.65
CA VAL A 14 -18.62 3.76 -8.74
C VAL A 14 -19.00 4.47 -7.45
N ALA A 15 -19.35 5.75 -7.54
CA ALA A 15 -19.82 6.53 -6.40
C ALA A 15 -21.34 6.57 -6.37
N ILE A 16 -21.90 6.42 -5.18
CA ILE A 16 -23.33 6.59 -4.93
C ILE A 16 -23.51 7.79 -4.03
N VAL A 17 -24.29 8.76 -4.50
CA VAL A 17 -24.59 9.99 -3.77
C VAL A 17 -26.04 9.96 -3.32
N ALA A 18 -26.27 10.24 -2.05
CA ALA A 18 -27.60 10.32 -1.43
C ALA A 18 -27.62 11.43 -0.38
N ASN A 19 -28.81 11.74 0.15
CA ASN A 19 -28.97 12.76 1.17
C ASN A 19 -28.32 12.38 2.52
N ASP A 20 -28.10 11.08 2.76
CA ASP A 20 -27.42 10.56 3.94
C ASP A 20 -26.58 9.33 3.58
N TRP A 21 -25.58 9.07 4.42
CA TRP A 21 -24.63 7.97 4.24
C TRP A 21 -25.29 6.58 4.25
N TRP A 22 -26.33 6.39 5.09
CA TRP A 22 -27.00 5.10 5.22
C TRP A 22 -27.77 4.72 3.96
N THR A 23 -28.44 5.70 3.36
CA THR A 23 -29.13 5.53 2.09
C THR A 23 -28.15 5.20 0.97
N ALA A 24 -27.01 5.90 0.89
CA ALA A 24 -25.96 5.62 -0.09
C ALA A 24 -25.39 4.20 0.09
N ARG A 25 -25.08 3.80 1.32
CA ARG A 25 -24.58 2.46 1.64
C ARG A 25 -25.56 1.37 1.27
N ASN A 26 -26.83 1.51 1.63
CA ASN A 26 -27.86 0.53 1.30
C ASN A 26 -28.07 0.40 -0.21
N ALA A 27 -27.94 1.48 -0.95
CA ALA A 27 -27.98 1.44 -2.42
C ALA A 27 -26.75 0.69 -2.99
N ALA A 28 -25.56 0.93 -2.41
CA ALA A 28 -24.33 0.24 -2.81
C ALA A 28 -24.43 -1.28 -2.71
N THR A 29 -25.08 -1.81 -1.68
CA THR A 29 -25.27 -3.26 -1.51
C THR A 29 -26.14 -3.92 -2.59
N LYS A 30 -26.91 -3.12 -3.33
CA LYS A 30 -27.80 -3.58 -4.40
C LYS A 30 -27.16 -3.51 -5.78
N LEU A 31 -25.99 -2.89 -5.89
CA LEU A 31 -25.28 -2.83 -7.16
C LEU A 31 -24.68 -4.20 -7.52
N LYS A 32 -24.75 -4.51 -8.79
CA LYS A 32 -24.03 -5.63 -9.41
C LYS A 32 -23.00 -5.03 -10.34
N ILE A 33 -21.74 -5.06 -9.92
CA ILE A 33 -20.63 -4.51 -10.69
C ILE A 33 -19.76 -5.67 -11.14
N THR A 34 -19.39 -5.66 -12.41
CA THR A 34 -18.36 -6.55 -12.95
C THR A 34 -17.09 -5.72 -13.13
N TRP A 35 -16.03 -6.12 -12.46
CA TRP A 35 -14.73 -5.46 -12.53
C TRP A 35 -13.83 -6.16 -13.54
N ASP A 36 -13.08 -5.39 -14.29
CA ASP A 36 -11.92 -5.90 -15.02
C ASP A 36 -10.70 -5.75 -14.09
N GLU A 37 -10.17 -6.87 -13.64
CA GLU A 37 -9.03 -6.91 -12.70
C GLU A 37 -7.70 -6.58 -13.41
N GLY A 38 -7.71 -6.49 -14.73
CA GLY A 38 -6.55 -6.10 -15.53
C GLY A 38 -5.32 -6.96 -15.27
N VAL A 39 -4.19 -6.31 -15.05
CA VAL A 39 -2.90 -6.99 -14.84
C VAL A 39 -2.76 -7.63 -13.45
N SER A 40 -3.62 -7.25 -12.52
CA SER A 40 -3.55 -7.72 -11.11
C SER A 40 -4.39 -8.96 -10.83
N LYS A 41 -5.09 -9.49 -11.83
CA LYS A 41 -6.01 -10.64 -11.66
C LYS A 41 -5.34 -11.89 -11.08
N ASP A 42 -4.04 -12.07 -11.33
CA ASP A 42 -3.26 -13.22 -10.88
C ASP A 42 -2.46 -12.91 -9.59
N ASP A 43 -2.52 -11.69 -9.09
CA ASP A 43 -1.85 -11.31 -7.85
C ASP A 43 -2.51 -11.99 -6.65
N SER A 44 -1.70 -12.73 -5.90
CA SER A 44 -2.15 -13.41 -4.69
C SER A 44 -0.97 -13.64 -3.75
N THR A 45 -1.23 -13.82 -2.47
CA THR A 45 -0.20 -14.16 -1.48
C THR A 45 0.56 -15.42 -1.91
N THR A 46 -0.14 -16.45 -2.39
CA THR A 46 0.47 -17.70 -2.86
C THR A 46 1.40 -17.48 -4.05
N ALA A 47 1.00 -16.62 -5.00
CA ALA A 47 1.85 -16.29 -6.16
C ALA A 47 3.10 -15.51 -5.73
N PHE A 48 2.95 -14.57 -4.79
CA PHE A 48 4.08 -13.82 -4.24
C PHE A 48 5.03 -14.71 -3.44
N ASP A 49 4.52 -15.62 -2.62
CA ASP A 49 5.32 -16.60 -1.88
C ASP A 49 6.14 -17.47 -2.82
N ALA A 50 5.53 -18.00 -3.87
CA ALA A 50 6.20 -18.81 -4.88
C ALA A 50 7.29 -18.02 -5.61
N LYS A 51 6.99 -16.79 -6.00
CA LYS A 51 7.96 -15.92 -6.69
C LYS A 51 9.11 -15.52 -5.78
N ALA A 52 8.86 -15.23 -4.52
CA ALA A 52 9.89 -14.92 -3.55
C ALA A 52 10.83 -16.11 -3.30
N ALA A 53 10.27 -17.32 -3.19
CA ALA A 53 11.05 -18.54 -3.05
C ALA A 53 11.92 -18.84 -4.29
N GLU A 54 11.46 -18.50 -5.48
CA GLU A 54 12.26 -18.58 -6.72
C GLU A 54 13.40 -17.56 -6.68
N LEU A 55 13.10 -16.30 -6.40
CA LEU A 55 14.09 -15.22 -6.36
C LEU A 55 15.17 -15.43 -5.30
N ALA A 56 14.81 -16.02 -4.16
CA ALA A 56 15.76 -16.34 -3.07
C ALA A 56 16.86 -17.33 -3.47
N LYS A 57 16.65 -18.13 -4.53
CA LYS A 57 17.64 -19.08 -5.06
C LYS A 57 18.66 -18.41 -5.98
N GLY A 58 18.34 -17.24 -6.50
CA GLY A 58 19.18 -16.49 -7.44
C GLY A 58 20.16 -15.55 -6.73
N ALA A 59 20.92 -14.80 -7.53
CA ALA A 59 21.74 -13.71 -7.02
C ALA A 59 20.84 -12.50 -6.69
N PRO A 60 21.14 -11.74 -5.62
CA PRO A 60 20.42 -10.51 -5.32
C PRO A 60 20.64 -9.46 -6.42
N MET A 61 19.62 -8.65 -6.70
CA MET A 61 19.71 -7.56 -7.68
C MET A 61 20.74 -6.50 -7.28
N SER A 62 20.91 -6.27 -5.98
CA SER A 62 21.85 -5.28 -5.43
C SER A 62 22.30 -5.69 -4.04
N ASN A 63 23.46 -5.16 -3.63
CA ASN A 63 23.94 -5.31 -2.26
C ASN A 63 23.67 -3.99 -1.52
N LEU A 64 22.83 -4.02 -0.50
CA LEU A 64 22.54 -2.86 0.35
C LEU A 64 23.71 -2.59 1.31
N SER A 65 24.39 -3.65 1.75
CA SER A 65 25.56 -3.56 2.62
C SER A 65 26.49 -4.73 2.36
N LYS A 66 27.80 -4.48 2.32
CA LYS A 66 28.82 -5.50 2.21
C LYS A 66 30.02 -5.09 3.06
N VAL A 67 30.33 -5.90 4.09
CA VAL A 67 31.51 -5.72 4.95
C VAL A 67 32.29 -7.04 4.95
N GLY A 68 33.57 -6.97 4.58
CA GLY A 68 34.41 -8.15 4.48
C GLY A 68 33.99 -9.16 3.41
N ASP A 69 34.35 -10.42 3.63
CA ASP A 69 34.00 -11.57 2.78
C ASP A 69 33.18 -12.60 3.56
N ALA A 70 31.88 -12.37 3.62
CA ALA A 70 30.95 -13.25 4.31
C ALA A 70 30.94 -14.67 3.69
N ALA A 71 31.15 -14.80 2.38
CA ALA A 71 31.13 -16.11 1.71
C ALA A 71 32.34 -16.95 2.12
N ALA A 72 33.53 -16.35 2.20
CA ALA A 72 34.72 -17.02 2.70
C ALA A 72 34.58 -17.38 4.18
N ALA A 73 34.07 -16.45 5.00
CA ALA A 73 33.87 -16.69 6.44
C ALA A 73 32.83 -17.79 6.72
N LEU A 74 31.74 -17.87 5.93
CA LEU A 74 30.75 -18.96 6.02
C LEU A 74 31.38 -20.34 5.71
N LYS A 75 32.28 -20.41 4.71
CA LYS A 75 32.99 -21.67 4.37
C LYS A 75 33.89 -22.15 5.48
N SER A 76 34.52 -21.25 6.23
CA SER A 76 35.43 -21.56 7.32
C SER A 76 34.75 -21.64 8.69
N ALA A 77 33.47 -21.37 8.78
CA ALA A 77 32.71 -21.41 10.02
C ALA A 77 32.67 -22.84 10.61
N ALA A 78 32.79 -22.97 11.92
CA ALA A 78 32.67 -24.25 12.61
C ALA A 78 31.21 -24.76 12.60
N LYS A 79 30.24 -23.84 12.55
CA LYS A 79 28.81 -24.14 12.47
C LYS A 79 28.10 -23.08 11.61
N THR A 80 27.15 -23.53 10.79
CA THR A 80 26.28 -22.65 10.06
C THR A 80 24.82 -22.80 10.53
N LEU A 81 24.12 -21.69 10.59
CA LEU A 81 22.69 -21.62 10.90
C LEU A 81 21.99 -20.94 9.74
N GLU A 82 20.83 -21.44 9.38
CA GLU A 82 19.98 -20.85 8.35
C GLU A 82 18.57 -20.63 8.91
N GLY A 83 17.93 -19.54 8.50
CA GLY A 83 16.56 -19.23 8.90
C GLY A 83 15.88 -18.35 7.88
N SER A 84 14.65 -18.69 7.56
CA SER A 84 13.81 -17.88 6.67
C SER A 84 12.63 -17.34 7.46
N TYR A 85 12.37 -16.04 7.27
CA TYR A 85 11.31 -15.31 7.94
C TYR A 85 10.48 -14.56 6.92
N VAL A 86 9.17 -14.66 7.06
CA VAL A 86 8.21 -14.00 6.19
C VAL A 86 7.35 -13.07 7.03
N TYR A 87 7.12 -11.85 6.55
CA TYR A 87 6.08 -10.99 7.08
C TYR A 87 5.14 -10.61 5.93
N PRO A 88 3.81 -10.74 6.14
CA PRO A 88 2.83 -10.50 5.10
C PRO A 88 2.64 -9.01 4.85
N PHE A 89 1.91 -8.67 3.80
CA PHE A 89 1.34 -7.34 3.64
C PHE A 89 0.40 -7.05 4.81
N LEU A 90 0.60 -5.91 5.46
CA LEU A 90 -0.20 -5.51 6.63
C LEU A 90 -0.98 -4.24 6.33
N VAL A 91 -2.26 -4.26 6.69
CA VAL A 91 -3.13 -3.08 6.66
C VAL A 91 -2.73 -2.12 7.79
N HIS A 92 -2.95 -0.83 7.58
CA HIS A 92 -2.76 0.18 8.62
C HIS A 92 -3.93 0.18 9.61
N ALA A 93 -5.14 -0.05 9.12
CA ALA A 93 -6.39 -0.18 9.88
C ALA A 93 -6.53 0.81 11.06
N PRO A 94 -6.40 2.13 10.85
CA PRO A 94 -6.69 3.10 11.91
C PRO A 94 -8.13 2.90 12.40
N LEU A 95 -8.39 3.13 13.70
CA LEU A 95 -9.71 2.88 14.27
C LEU A 95 -10.80 3.69 13.56
N GLU A 96 -10.50 4.93 13.21
CA GLU A 96 -11.35 5.77 12.36
C GLU A 96 -11.05 5.49 10.89
N PRO A 97 -11.99 4.90 10.10
CA PRO A 97 -11.83 4.73 8.66
C PRO A 97 -11.66 6.06 7.93
N MET A 98 -11.11 6.04 6.73
CA MET A 98 -10.87 7.25 5.95
C MET A 98 -12.18 7.98 5.67
N ASN A 99 -12.15 9.28 5.83
CA ASN A 99 -13.27 10.16 5.57
C ASN A 99 -12.81 11.56 5.18
N CYS A 100 -13.59 12.23 4.36
CA CYS A 100 -13.36 13.62 3.97
C CYS A 100 -14.69 14.30 3.59
N THR A 101 -14.83 15.56 3.93
CA THR A 101 -15.86 16.39 3.34
C THR A 101 -15.23 17.34 2.34
N ALA A 102 -15.64 17.27 1.09
CA ALA A 102 -15.15 18.11 0.02
C ALA A 102 -16.28 18.89 -0.65
N HIS A 103 -15.98 20.12 -1.07
CA HIS A 103 -16.86 20.94 -1.88
C HIS A 103 -16.04 21.55 -3.01
N ALA A 104 -16.18 21.01 -4.20
CA ALA A 104 -15.53 21.52 -5.40
C ALA A 104 -16.36 22.70 -5.94
N LYS A 105 -15.92 23.93 -5.69
CA LYS A 105 -16.55 25.14 -6.26
C LYS A 105 -16.01 25.47 -7.65
N GLU A 106 -14.76 25.11 -7.90
CA GLU A 106 -14.05 25.25 -9.16
C GLU A 106 -13.17 24.01 -9.42
N GLN A 107 -12.39 23.99 -10.49
CA GLN A 107 -11.57 22.83 -10.87
C GLN A 107 -10.34 22.60 -9.95
N LEU A 108 -10.21 21.48 -9.26
CA LEU A 108 -9.12 21.09 -8.34
C LEU A 108 -7.81 20.64 -9.03
N LEU A 109 -6.63 20.71 -8.39
CA LEU A 109 -5.28 20.50 -8.97
C LEU A 109 -5.07 19.12 -9.63
N ALA A 110 -5.50 18.04 -9.01
CA ALA A 110 -5.61 16.73 -9.65
C ALA A 110 -6.65 16.74 -10.79
N LEU A 111 -7.46 17.77 -10.83
CA LEU A 111 -8.56 18.05 -11.71
C LEU A 111 -8.36 19.40 -12.43
N GLY A 112 -7.13 19.96 -12.39
CA GLY A 112 -6.75 21.20 -13.05
C GLY A 112 -6.84 22.47 -12.20
N VAL A 113 -6.91 22.38 -10.86
CA VAL A 113 -7.00 23.56 -9.95
C VAL A 113 -5.66 23.96 -9.37
N THR A 114 -5.38 25.22 -9.28
CA THR A 114 -4.16 25.78 -8.68
C THR A 114 -4.23 25.78 -7.14
N LYS A 115 -3.08 25.69 -6.47
CA LYS A 115 -2.99 25.58 -4.99
C LYS A 115 -3.68 26.72 -4.24
N ASP A 116 -3.66 27.92 -4.79
CA ASP A 116 -4.26 29.13 -4.24
C ASP A 116 -5.80 29.06 -4.15
N LYS A 117 -6.41 28.15 -4.91
CA LYS A 117 -7.86 27.90 -4.93
C LYS A 117 -8.30 26.75 -4.03
N ILE A 118 -7.36 26.14 -3.29
CA ILE A 118 -7.64 25.02 -2.38
C ILE A 118 -7.54 25.49 -0.94
N THR A 119 -8.62 25.37 -0.20
CA THR A 119 -8.63 25.57 1.26
C THR A 119 -8.82 24.23 1.95
N ILE A 120 -7.90 23.89 2.84
CA ILE A 120 -7.92 22.64 3.62
C ILE A 120 -8.14 22.98 5.09
N HIS A 121 -9.20 22.44 5.66
CA HIS A 121 -9.46 22.49 7.08
C HIS A 121 -9.12 21.15 7.70
N MET A 122 -7.94 21.08 8.34
CA MET A 122 -7.53 19.86 9.05
C MET A 122 -8.23 19.77 10.39
N ILE A 123 -8.90 18.66 10.62
CA ILE A 123 -9.51 18.32 11.90
C ILE A 123 -8.71 17.21 12.60
N ARG A 124 -9.00 16.96 13.87
CA ARG A 124 -8.39 15.84 14.59
C ARG A 124 -8.80 14.52 13.95
N SER A 125 -7.86 13.59 13.87
CA SER A 125 -8.08 12.26 13.30
C SER A 125 -7.96 11.17 14.37
N GLY A 126 -8.68 10.08 14.17
CA GLY A 126 -8.65 8.88 15.02
C GLY A 126 -7.48 7.95 14.73
N GLY A 127 -6.26 8.52 14.61
CA GLY A 127 -5.04 7.78 14.30
C GLY A 127 -4.74 7.70 12.80
N GLY A 128 -3.51 7.36 12.46
CA GLY A 128 -3.05 7.25 11.07
C GLY A 128 -2.17 6.04 10.82
N PHE A 129 -1.18 5.79 11.69
CA PHE A 129 -0.24 4.66 11.61
C PHE A 129 0.50 4.52 10.28
N GLY A 130 0.55 5.61 9.48
CA GLY A 130 1.07 5.65 8.12
C GLY A 130 -0.01 5.77 7.03
N ARG A 131 -1.26 5.31 7.27
CA ARG A 131 -2.34 5.34 6.28
C ARG A 131 -2.65 6.76 5.77
N ARG A 132 -2.59 7.75 6.65
CA ARG A 132 -2.93 9.15 6.34
C ARG A 132 -1.78 9.94 5.73
N LEU A 133 -0.69 9.28 5.34
CA LEU A 133 0.33 9.87 4.46
C LEU A 133 -0.19 9.99 3.01
N ASP A 134 -1.09 9.10 2.61
CA ASP A 134 -1.80 9.18 1.34
C ASP A 134 -3.17 9.86 1.53
N ASN A 135 -3.50 10.77 0.62
CA ASN A 135 -4.72 11.58 0.66
C ASN A 135 -5.74 11.17 -0.41
N ASP A 136 -5.70 9.93 -0.84
CA ASP A 136 -6.57 9.33 -1.85
C ASP A 136 -8.07 9.56 -1.57
N TYR A 137 -8.51 9.33 -0.34
CA TYR A 137 -9.88 9.57 0.10
C TYR A 137 -10.33 11.04 -0.01
N ALA A 138 -9.40 11.98 0.11
CA ALA A 138 -9.71 13.40 -0.06
C ALA A 138 -9.85 13.78 -1.55
N VAL A 139 -8.99 13.21 -2.39
CA VAL A 139 -9.06 13.36 -3.85
C VAL A 139 -10.36 12.73 -4.39
N GLU A 140 -10.71 11.54 -3.88
CA GLU A 140 -11.95 10.85 -4.23
C GLU A 140 -13.18 11.70 -3.85
N ALA A 141 -13.26 12.22 -2.63
CA ALA A 141 -14.36 13.08 -2.18
C ALA A 141 -14.50 14.33 -3.07
N ALA A 142 -13.39 14.94 -3.47
CA ALA A 142 -13.38 16.10 -4.35
C ALA A 142 -13.81 15.76 -5.78
N ALA A 143 -13.38 14.60 -6.30
CA ALA A 143 -13.76 14.12 -7.62
C ALA A 143 -15.27 13.83 -7.69
N ILE A 144 -15.82 13.18 -6.66
CA ILE A 144 -17.26 12.91 -6.55
C ILE A 144 -18.04 14.23 -6.47
N SER A 145 -17.60 15.19 -5.63
CA SER A 145 -18.23 16.52 -5.52
C SER A 145 -18.33 17.20 -6.88
N LYS A 146 -17.24 17.19 -7.65
CA LYS A 146 -17.20 17.78 -8.99
C LYS A 146 -18.19 17.10 -9.94
N GLN A 147 -18.20 15.77 -9.98
CA GLN A 147 -19.07 15.00 -10.88
C GLN A 147 -20.53 15.05 -10.48
N ALA A 148 -20.83 15.24 -9.21
CA ALA A 148 -22.18 15.42 -8.69
C ALA A 148 -22.76 16.85 -8.90
N GLY A 149 -22.10 17.68 -9.71
CA GLY A 149 -22.55 19.03 -9.99
C GLY A 149 -22.03 20.08 -9.01
N ASN A 150 -20.85 19.89 -8.46
CA ASN A 150 -20.17 20.76 -7.50
C ASN A 150 -20.94 20.94 -6.18
N ILE A 151 -21.63 19.90 -5.72
CA ILE A 151 -22.29 19.89 -4.42
C ILE A 151 -21.31 19.43 -3.31
N PRO A 152 -21.53 19.84 -2.05
CA PRO A 152 -20.76 19.30 -0.94
C PRO A 152 -20.96 17.79 -0.80
N ILE A 153 -19.87 17.05 -0.72
CA ILE A 153 -19.87 15.60 -0.52
C ILE A 153 -19.16 15.26 0.78
N LYS A 154 -19.81 14.49 1.64
CA LYS A 154 -19.20 13.85 2.80
C LYS A 154 -18.97 12.38 2.47
N LEU A 155 -17.73 12.04 2.17
CA LEU A 155 -17.28 10.66 1.94
C LEU A 155 -16.90 10.04 3.28
N ILE A 156 -17.43 8.86 3.55
CA ILE A 156 -17.03 8.01 4.70
C ILE A 156 -16.88 6.60 4.18
N TRP A 157 -15.67 6.08 4.25
CA TRP A 157 -15.42 4.68 3.92
C TRP A 157 -15.92 3.74 5.02
N THR A 158 -16.41 2.58 4.65
CA THR A 158 -16.61 1.49 5.59
C THR A 158 -15.25 0.90 5.98
N ARG A 159 -15.21 0.06 7.01
CA ARG A 159 -13.99 -0.66 7.39
C ARG A 159 -13.49 -1.56 6.24
N GLU A 160 -14.39 -2.20 5.53
CA GLU A 160 -14.08 -3.04 4.39
C GLU A 160 -13.41 -2.25 3.27
N GLN A 161 -13.95 -1.07 2.95
CA GLN A 161 -13.37 -0.18 1.95
C GLN A 161 -11.98 0.34 2.38
N ASP A 162 -11.84 0.75 3.64
CA ASP A 162 -10.57 1.22 4.19
C ASP A 162 -9.48 0.14 4.10
N VAL A 163 -9.81 -1.12 4.40
CA VAL A 163 -8.88 -2.25 4.27
C VAL A 163 -8.58 -2.58 2.81
N GLN A 164 -9.58 -2.57 1.93
CA GLN A 164 -9.40 -2.91 0.51
C GLN A 164 -8.60 -1.86 -0.26
N HIS A 165 -8.68 -0.59 0.13
CA HIS A 165 -7.96 0.53 -0.51
C HIS A 165 -6.67 0.90 0.25
N ASP A 166 -6.27 0.13 1.23
CA ASP A 166 -5.08 0.42 2.00
C ASP A 166 -3.82 0.23 1.14
N PRO A 167 -2.90 1.20 1.07
CA PRO A 167 -1.57 1.00 0.52
C PRO A 167 -0.74 0.17 1.51
N TYR A 168 -0.99 -1.12 1.57
CA TYR A 168 -0.43 -2.05 2.55
C TYR A 168 1.06 -1.82 2.82
N ARG A 169 1.49 -2.05 4.04
CA ARG A 169 2.90 -2.18 4.36
C ARG A 169 3.48 -3.32 3.55
N PRO A 170 4.59 -3.10 2.83
CA PRO A 170 5.16 -4.13 1.96
C PRO A 170 5.46 -5.41 2.73
N GLY A 171 5.10 -6.53 2.15
CA GLY A 171 5.53 -7.84 2.61
C GLY A 171 7.03 -8.04 2.36
N GLY A 172 7.61 -9.05 3.00
CA GLY A 172 9.01 -9.33 2.81
C GLY A 172 9.43 -10.72 3.26
N TYR A 173 10.50 -11.20 2.63
CA TYR A 173 11.06 -12.52 2.83
C TYR A 173 12.55 -12.38 3.12
N HIS A 174 12.96 -12.72 4.33
CA HIS A 174 14.34 -12.71 4.75
C HIS A 174 14.90 -14.13 4.78
N ASN A 175 16.01 -14.33 4.10
CA ASN A 175 16.75 -15.60 4.14
C ASN A 175 18.12 -15.32 4.77
N PHE A 176 18.25 -15.67 6.04
CA PHE A 176 19.46 -15.47 6.79
C PHE A 176 20.35 -16.72 6.73
N LYS A 177 21.65 -16.49 6.67
CA LYS A 177 22.67 -17.49 6.89
C LYS A 177 23.75 -16.91 7.78
N ALA A 178 24.02 -17.57 8.90
CA ALA A 178 25.00 -17.17 9.89
C ALA A 178 26.09 -18.23 10.04
N GLY A 179 27.33 -17.81 10.19
CA GLY A 179 28.46 -18.64 10.52
C GLY A 179 28.96 -18.36 11.93
N LEU A 180 29.19 -19.42 12.69
CA LEU A 180 29.77 -19.35 14.04
C LEU A 180 31.13 -20.02 14.07
N ASP A 181 32.05 -19.48 14.87
CA ASP A 181 33.33 -20.12 15.19
C ASP A 181 33.17 -21.24 16.26
N LYS A 182 34.27 -21.81 16.67
CA LYS A 182 34.31 -22.87 17.69
C LYS A 182 33.80 -22.42 19.07
N ASP A 183 33.89 -21.14 19.33
CA ASP A 183 33.50 -20.51 20.59
C ASP A 183 32.07 -19.93 20.52
N ASN A 184 31.32 -20.24 19.43
CA ASN A 184 29.99 -19.74 19.11
C ASN A 184 29.91 -18.22 18.86
N ASN A 185 31.03 -17.56 18.53
CA ASN A 185 30.97 -16.17 18.10
C ASN A 185 30.49 -16.08 16.65
N LEU A 186 29.68 -15.05 16.35
CA LEU A 186 29.22 -14.78 15.00
C LEU A 186 30.39 -14.25 14.15
N VAL A 187 30.80 -14.99 13.12
CA VAL A 187 31.89 -14.63 12.22
C VAL A 187 31.43 -14.25 10.81
N ALA A 188 30.20 -14.62 10.46
CA ALA A 188 29.57 -14.24 9.20
C ALA A 188 28.06 -14.16 9.33
N LEU A 189 27.45 -13.19 8.64
CA LEU A 189 26.00 -13.06 8.49
C LEU A 189 25.67 -12.58 7.08
N THR A 190 24.76 -13.28 6.44
CA THR A 190 24.13 -12.83 5.20
C THR A 190 22.61 -12.77 5.36
N ASN A 191 22.00 -11.84 4.66
CA ASN A 191 20.55 -11.75 4.56
C ASN A 191 20.21 -11.52 3.09
N HIS A 192 19.62 -12.52 2.45
CA HIS A 192 19.03 -12.35 1.13
C HIS A 192 17.56 -11.95 1.32
N PHE A 193 17.30 -10.66 1.10
CA PHE A 193 15.99 -10.07 1.30
C PHE A 193 15.26 -9.91 -0.02
N VAL A 194 14.08 -10.48 -0.12
CA VAL A 194 13.15 -10.29 -1.23
C VAL A 194 11.96 -9.49 -0.73
N THR A 195 11.67 -8.38 -1.37
CA THR A 195 10.55 -7.51 -1.01
C THR A 195 9.93 -6.88 -2.26
N PHE A 196 8.80 -6.25 -2.06
CA PHE A 196 8.07 -5.51 -3.07
C PHE A 196 8.48 -4.04 -2.98
N GLY A 197 9.24 -3.58 -3.92
CA GLY A 197 9.69 -2.19 -4.01
C GLY A 197 9.60 -1.68 -5.44
N ARG A 198 9.66 -0.38 -5.60
CA ARG A 198 9.84 0.17 -6.93
C ARG A 198 11.28 -0.12 -7.37
N PRO A 199 11.50 -0.67 -8.58
CA PRO A 199 12.83 -0.67 -9.17
C PRO A 199 13.26 0.80 -9.28
N ASN A 200 14.38 1.17 -8.69
CA ASN A 200 14.94 2.54 -8.74
C ASN A 200 14.27 3.59 -7.81
N ALA A 201 13.86 3.22 -6.60
CA ALA A 201 13.64 4.19 -5.53
C ALA A 201 14.93 4.46 -4.77
#